data_e1423b332426363d292cd03975826bea
#
_entry.id   e1423b332426363d292cd03975826bea
#
_cell.length_a   1.000
_cell.length_b   1.000
_cell.length_c   1.000
_cell.angle_alpha   90.00
_cell.angle_beta   90.00
_cell.angle_gamma   90.00
#
_symmetry.space_group_name_H-M   'P 1'
#
loop_
_entity.id
_entity.type
_entity.pdbx_description
1 polymer ?
#
loop_
_entity_poly.entity_id
_entity_poly.type
_entity_poly.pdbx_seq_one_letter_code
_entity_poly.pdbx_strand_id
1 'polypeptide(L)'
;MNVSDFRKEFPELSETVYGKRLVYLDNAATSLRPQSVIGEWNEMSARYTANLHRAVHHIAEVATQKYEQARDAVREYINAGSREEIIFTSGTTASINLVAFSFGEAFVGPGDEIIVSEAEHHSNIVPWQMMCSRKGATLKVLPVDDRGHLRLDVLRELLNPRTKLVCVTQVSNVLGLTNPIKEIVNICHSIGCPVLTDGAQGIVHSGVDVRDIDCDFYAFSGHKIYAAPGTGVLYGKKYYLDKMPPYMGGGEMISTVKWTGTSYAASPHKFEAGTQNISGTPTLVQALAVASETRSAELQKNMEEVVDYMLNALSSDSRFHLFGQPGGGYEKIPLFSFSVEHLHHEDLALILDKMGVAVRSGQMCAEPLMDRFGVTGMLRASFAPYNTVEEAKYLMSSLEKAIKMLDRK
;
A
#
# COMPACT_ATOMS: atom_id res chain seq x y z
N MET A 1 5.57 2.37 24.15
CA MET A 1 4.44 3.33 24.22
C MET A 1 3.16 2.55 24.37
N ASN A 2 2.26 2.93 25.28
CA ASN A 2 0.96 2.27 25.44
C ASN A 2 -0.07 2.80 24.43
N VAL A 3 -1.16 2.04 24.24
CA VAL A 3 -2.22 2.38 23.25
C VAL A 3 -2.85 3.74 23.55
N SER A 4 -3.10 4.07 24.84
CA SER A 4 -3.73 5.34 25.21
C SER A 4 -2.85 6.55 24.89
N ASP A 5 -1.54 6.44 25.06
CA ASP A 5 -0.60 7.52 24.73
C ASP A 5 -0.42 7.62 23.22
N PHE A 6 -0.31 6.49 22.51
CA PHE A 6 -0.24 6.47 21.04
C PHE A 6 -1.48 7.13 20.40
N ARG A 7 -2.66 6.88 20.92
CA ARG A 7 -3.92 7.50 20.43
C ARG A 7 -3.92 9.02 20.51
N LYS A 8 -3.27 9.61 21.52
CA LYS A 8 -3.22 11.09 21.69
C LYS A 8 -2.49 11.80 20.57
N GLU A 9 -1.61 11.09 19.86
CA GLU A 9 -0.90 11.62 18.69
C GLU A 9 -1.83 11.89 17.50
N PHE A 10 -3.05 11.33 17.47
CA PHE A 10 -3.98 11.40 16.34
C PHE A 10 -5.20 12.27 16.67
N PRO A 11 -5.20 13.56 16.28
CA PRO A 11 -6.27 14.51 16.66
C PRO A 11 -7.67 14.07 16.23
N GLU A 12 -7.81 13.46 15.04
CA GLU A 12 -9.11 13.01 14.52
C GLU A 12 -9.82 11.99 15.43
N LEU A 13 -9.09 11.24 16.26
CA LEU A 13 -9.70 10.27 17.19
C LEU A 13 -10.48 10.94 18.34
N SER A 14 -10.33 12.27 18.51
CA SER A 14 -11.12 13.08 19.45
C SER A 14 -12.42 13.60 18.87
N GLU A 15 -12.63 13.48 17.55
CA GLU A 15 -13.80 13.99 16.86
C GLU A 15 -15.08 13.19 17.20
N THR A 16 -16.22 13.88 17.04
CA THR A 16 -17.56 13.29 17.20
C THR A 16 -18.31 13.33 15.88
N VAL A 17 -18.93 12.21 15.52
CA VAL A 17 -19.73 12.05 14.31
C VAL A 17 -21.17 11.72 14.71
N TYR A 18 -22.13 12.55 14.29
CA TYR A 18 -23.56 12.44 14.69
C TYR A 18 -23.75 12.37 16.21
N GLY A 19 -22.96 13.11 16.99
CA GLY A 19 -22.99 13.09 18.44
C GLY A 19 -22.47 11.80 19.09
N LYS A 20 -21.77 10.95 18.33
CA LYS A 20 -21.09 9.73 18.79
C LYS A 20 -19.59 9.92 18.67
N ARG A 21 -18.83 9.27 19.55
CA ARG A 21 -17.38 9.17 19.40
C ARG A 21 -17.04 8.46 18.08
N LEU A 22 -16.09 9.00 17.34
CA LEU A 22 -15.57 8.36 16.13
C LEU A 22 -14.86 7.04 16.46
N VAL A 23 -15.25 5.97 15.79
CA VAL A 23 -14.53 4.70 15.72
C VAL A 23 -14.08 4.53 14.27
N TYR A 24 -12.82 4.89 13.99
CA TYR A 24 -12.26 4.89 12.64
C TYR A 24 -11.65 3.53 12.30
N LEU A 25 -12.29 2.79 11.41
CA LEU A 25 -11.92 1.43 10.98
C LEU A 25 -11.75 1.33 9.45
N ASP A 26 -11.36 2.42 8.78
CA ASP A 26 -11.03 2.42 7.34
C ASP A 26 -9.53 2.73 7.08
N ASN A 27 -8.66 2.23 7.97
CA ASN A 27 -7.22 2.49 7.94
C ASN A 27 -6.52 1.95 6.68
N ALA A 28 -7.02 0.88 6.10
CA ALA A 28 -6.48 0.32 4.86
C ALA A 28 -6.75 1.18 3.63
N ALA A 29 -7.70 2.12 3.69
CA ALA A 29 -7.89 3.14 2.67
C ALA A 29 -6.90 4.29 2.84
N THR A 30 -6.83 4.88 4.04
CA THR A 30 -5.86 5.89 4.45
C THR A 30 -5.72 5.88 5.97
N SER A 31 -4.50 5.98 6.50
CA SER A 31 -4.29 6.13 7.94
C SER A 31 -4.61 7.56 8.41
N LEU A 32 -5.02 7.71 9.67
CA LEU A 32 -5.05 9.02 10.31
C LEU A 32 -3.63 9.57 10.46
N ARG A 33 -3.49 10.89 10.61
CA ARG A 33 -2.18 11.54 10.69
C ARG A 33 -1.85 11.94 12.11
N PRO A 34 -0.64 11.59 12.59
CA PRO A 34 -0.18 12.02 13.89
C PRO A 34 0.20 13.50 13.86
N GLN A 35 0.13 14.15 15.02
CA GLN A 35 0.43 15.57 15.20
C GLN A 35 1.85 15.95 14.73
N SER A 36 2.82 15.05 14.86
CA SER A 36 4.19 15.24 14.38
C SER A 36 4.27 15.42 12.87
N VAL A 37 3.49 14.62 12.11
CA VAL A 37 3.39 14.70 10.63
C VAL A 37 2.67 15.98 10.21
N ILE A 38 1.58 16.35 10.90
CA ILE A 38 0.84 17.59 10.64
C ILE A 38 1.77 18.79 10.89
N GLY A 39 2.55 18.75 11.97
CA GLY A 39 3.53 19.78 12.33
C GLY A 39 4.60 19.98 11.25
N GLU A 40 5.23 18.90 10.78
CA GLU A 40 6.23 18.94 9.71
C GLU A 40 5.65 19.51 8.41
N TRP A 41 4.45 19.07 8.02
CA TRP A 41 3.79 19.59 6.81
C TRP A 41 3.51 21.08 6.90
N ASN A 42 3.03 21.53 8.06
CA ASN A 42 2.78 22.96 8.31
C ASN A 42 4.08 23.77 8.29
N GLU A 43 5.14 23.25 8.93
CA GLU A 43 6.45 23.94 8.94
C GLU A 43 7.01 24.08 7.52
N MET A 44 7.02 23.00 6.73
CA MET A 44 7.47 23.04 5.36
C MET A 44 6.68 24.03 4.50
N SER A 45 5.34 24.01 4.63
CA SER A 45 4.48 24.91 3.87
C SER A 45 4.60 26.38 4.27
N ALA A 46 4.83 26.65 5.55
CA ALA A 46 4.90 28.02 6.06
C ALA A 46 6.29 28.68 5.92
N ARG A 47 7.38 27.88 5.92
CA ARG A 47 8.75 28.41 6.06
C ARG A 47 9.70 28.05 4.94
N TYR A 48 9.50 26.89 4.29
CA TYR A 48 10.49 26.30 3.37
C TYR A 48 9.92 25.98 1.98
N THR A 49 8.91 26.74 1.53
CA THR A 49 8.37 26.61 0.18
C THR A 49 9.34 27.18 -0.84
N ALA A 50 10.24 26.37 -1.36
CA ALA A 50 11.21 26.74 -2.38
C ALA A 50 11.49 25.57 -3.31
N ASN A 51 11.88 25.87 -4.55
CA ASN A 51 12.25 24.83 -5.50
C ASN A 51 13.53 24.10 -5.05
N LEU A 52 13.54 22.76 -5.22
CA LEU A 52 14.63 21.91 -4.74
C LEU A 52 15.84 21.94 -5.69
N HIS A 53 17.02 21.60 -5.19
CA HIS A 53 18.28 21.28 -5.88
C HIS A 53 18.94 22.41 -6.70
N ARG A 54 18.20 23.36 -7.28
CA ARG A 54 18.75 24.33 -8.24
C ARG A 54 18.85 25.76 -7.73
N ALA A 55 18.13 26.12 -6.69
CA ALA A 55 18.19 27.47 -6.13
C ALA A 55 19.32 27.59 -5.11
N VAL A 56 20.00 28.75 -5.11
CA VAL A 56 21.21 29.02 -4.28
C VAL A 56 20.90 29.84 -3.02
N HIS A 57 19.66 29.95 -2.61
CA HIS A 57 19.26 30.68 -1.41
C HIS A 57 18.91 29.75 -0.25
N HIS A 58 19.07 30.23 0.98
CA HIS A 58 18.93 29.45 2.21
C HIS A 58 17.63 28.62 2.31
N ILE A 59 16.48 29.18 1.94
CA ILE A 59 15.21 28.45 2.02
C ILE A 59 15.21 27.21 1.13
N ALA A 60 15.79 27.31 -0.09
CA ALA A 60 15.89 26.18 -1.01
C ALA A 60 16.91 25.13 -0.53
N GLU A 61 17.99 25.57 0.11
CA GLU A 61 18.98 24.68 0.72
C GLU A 61 18.32 23.83 1.82
N VAL A 62 17.61 24.46 2.76
CA VAL A 62 16.87 23.76 3.84
C VAL A 62 15.81 22.82 3.27
N ALA A 63 15.00 23.29 2.31
CA ALA A 63 14.00 22.45 1.66
C ALA A 63 14.62 21.21 0.98
N THR A 64 15.73 21.39 0.26
CA THR A 64 16.47 20.29 -0.38
C THR A 64 17.02 19.31 0.66
N GLN A 65 17.61 19.83 1.74
CA GLN A 65 18.15 18.99 2.81
C GLN A 65 17.05 18.13 3.45
N LYS A 66 15.90 18.72 3.82
CA LYS A 66 14.77 17.98 4.40
C LYS A 66 14.19 16.93 3.42
N TYR A 67 14.13 17.27 2.14
CA TYR A 67 13.68 16.35 1.09
C TYR A 67 14.60 15.13 0.96
N GLU A 68 15.91 15.35 0.92
CA GLU A 68 16.90 14.28 0.82
C GLU A 68 17.05 13.48 2.14
N GLN A 69 16.80 14.09 3.31
CA GLN A 69 16.67 13.37 4.59
C GLN A 69 15.49 12.37 4.56
N ALA A 70 14.39 12.73 3.90
CA ALA A 70 13.30 11.78 3.72
C ALA A 70 13.71 10.57 2.87
N ARG A 71 14.57 10.76 1.85
CA ARG A 71 15.13 9.67 1.04
C ARG A 71 16.00 8.73 1.88
N ASP A 72 16.85 9.30 2.73
CA ASP A 72 17.67 8.51 3.65
C ASP A 72 16.81 7.75 4.67
N ALA A 73 15.80 8.39 5.24
CA ALA A 73 14.89 7.74 6.18
C ALA A 73 14.15 6.55 5.54
N VAL A 74 13.69 6.72 4.30
CA VAL A 74 13.06 5.61 3.54
C VAL A 74 14.05 4.50 3.29
N ARG A 75 15.26 4.82 2.79
CA ARG A 75 16.32 3.84 2.54
C ARG A 75 16.61 2.99 3.78
N GLU A 76 16.74 3.65 4.92
CA GLU A 76 17.02 2.98 6.21
C GLU A 76 15.84 2.12 6.66
N TYR A 77 14.62 2.65 6.56
CA TYR A 77 13.41 1.97 7.02
C TYR A 77 13.15 0.65 6.29
N ILE A 78 13.40 0.60 4.98
CA ILE A 78 13.22 -0.62 4.16
C ILE A 78 14.54 -1.39 3.93
N ASN A 79 15.64 -0.98 4.56
CA ASN A 79 16.99 -1.56 4.40
C ASN A 79 17.48 -1.61 2.94
N ALA A 80 17.21 -0.56 2.13
CA ALA A 80 17.71 -0.47 0.76
C ALA A 80 19.23 -0.20 0.74
N GLY A 81 19.90 -0.63 -0.34
CA GLY A 81 21.35 -0.56 -0.50
C GLY A 81 21.89 0.84 -0.69
N SER A 82 21.15 1.66 -1.42
CA SER A 82 21.56 3.00 -1.82
C SER A 82 20.36 3.92 -1.91
N ARG A 83 20.57 5.23 -1.68
CA ARG A 83 19.53 6.25 -1.93
C ARG A 83 19.18 6.37 -3.41
N GLU A 84 20.07 5.91 -4.32
CA GLU A 84 19.82 5.86 -5.76
C GLU A 84 18.73 4.86 -6.15
N GLU A 85 18.39 3.92 -5.26
CA GLU A 85 17.33 2.94 -5.41
C GLU A 85 15.95 3.45 -4.94
N ILE A 86 15.90 4.66 -4.35
CA ILE A 86 14.68 5.25 -3.79
C ILE A 86 14.19 6.39 -4.69
N ILE A 87 13.03 6.22 -5.28
CA ILE A 87 12.39 7.19 -6.17
C ILE A 87 11.11 7.69 -5.51
N PHE A 88 10.95 9.01 -5.38
CA PHE A 88 9.72 9.59 -4.90
C PHE A 88 8.68 9.73 -6.01
N THR A 89 7.45 9.38 -5.68
CA THR A 89 6.29 9.43 -6.56
C THR A 89 5.09 10.02 -5.82
N SER A 90 3.95 10.13 -6.48
CA SER A 90 2.72 10.57 -5.81
C SER A 90 1.95 9.45 -5.07
N GLY A 91 2.43 8.20 -5.11
CA GLY A 91 1.81 7.04 -4.46
C GLY A 91 2.11 5.73 -5.18
N THR A 92 1.67 4.62 -4.61
CA THR A 92 1.84 3.26 -5.15
C THR A 92 1.40 3.17 -6.61
N THR A 93 0.25 3.75 -6.95
CA THR A 93 -0.25 3.75 -8.33
C THR A 93 0.74 4.39 -9.30
N ALA A 94 1.31 5.55 -8.94
CA ALA A 94 2.31 6.22 -9.77
C ALA A 94 3.61 5.40 -9.86
N SER A 95 4.04 4.78 -8.77
CA SER A 95 5.21 3.89 -8.72
C SER A 95 5.06 2.70 -9.66
N ILE A 96 3.91 2.01 -9.62
CA ILE A 96 3.66 0.86 -10.49
C ILE A 96 3.52 1.29 -11.95
N ASN A 97 2.86 2.42 -12.25
CA ASN A 97 2.80 2.97 -13.61
C ASN A 97 4.18 3.32 -14.16
N LEU A 98 5.07 3.89 -13.33
CA LEU A 98 6.45 4.15 -13.71
C LEU A 98 7.16 2.85 -14.13
N VAL A 99 7.07 1.80 -13.33
CA VAL A 99 7.67 0.50 -13.68
C VAL A 99 7.00 -0.07 -14.93
N ALA A 100 5.67 -0.08 -15.01
CA ALA A 100 4.94 -0.61 -16.16
C ALA A 100 5.32 0.09 -17.48
N PHE A 101 5.59 1.42 -17.44
CA PHE A 101 6.07 2.14 -18.59
C PHE A 101 7.56 1.84 -18.85
N SER A 102 8.43 2.18 -17.91
CA SER A 102 9.87 2.21 -18.12
C SER A 102 10.48 0.81 -18.24
N PHE A 103 10.02 -0.15 -17.42
CA PHE A 103 10.41 -1.55 -17.55
C PHE A 103 9.83 -2.17 -18.82
N GLY A 104 8.56 -1.88 -19.14
CA GLY A 104 7.92 -2.32 -20.36
C GLY A 104 8.68 -1.86 -21.61
N GLU A 105 9.16 -0.62 -21.66
CA GLU A 105 9.96 -0.12 -22.79
C GLU A 105 11.33 -0.79 -22.90
N ALA A 106 11.98 -1.10 -21.77
CA ALA A 106 13.33 -1.64 -21.77
C ALA A 106 13.40 -3.17 -21.95
N PHE A 107 12.41 -3.92 -21.44
CA PHE A 107 12.54 -5.37 -21.26
C PHE A 107 11.39 -6.20 -21.85
N VAL A 108 10.29 -5.58 -22.32
CA VAL A 108 9.11 -6.32 -22.80
C VAL A 108 8.88 -6.09 -24.27
N GLY A 109 8.69 -7.18 -25.02
CA GLY A 109 8.37 -7.20 -26.44
C GLY A 109 7.15 -8.05 -26.78
N PRO A 110 6.79 -8.14 -28.07
CA PRO A 110 5.67 -8.97 -28.53
C PRO A 110 5.85 -10.43 -28.14
N GLY A 111 4.77 -11.05 -27.58
CA GLY A 111 4.77 -12.45 -27.16
C GLY A 111 5.37 -12.71 -25.77
N ASP A 112 5.91 -11.69 -25.11
CA ASP A 112 6.32 -11.80 -23.70
C ASP A 112 5.12 -11.86 -22.76
N GLU A 113 5.35 -12.24 -21.52
CA GLU A 113 4.30 -12.48 -20.54
C GLU A 113 4.61 -11.72 -19.23
N ILE A 114 3.56 -11.15 -18.63
CA ILE A 114 3.56 -10.58 -17.28
C ILE A 114 2.60 -11.39 -16.44
N ILE A 115 2.98 -11.72 -15.21
CA ILE A 115 2.10 -12.42 -14.27
C ILE A 115 1.69 -11.42 -13.18
N VAL A 116 0.38 -11.33 -12.91
CA VAL A 116 -0.19 -10.63 -11.74
C VAL A 116 -0.99 -11.60 -10.89
N SER A 117 -1.12 -11.37 -9.59
CA SER A 117 -2.02 -12.23 -8.80
C SER A 117 -3.48 -11.81 -8.92
N GLU A 118 -4.39 -12.73 -8.66
CA GLU A 118 -5.84 -12.47 -8.61
C GLU A 118 -6.24 -11.61 -7.39
N ALA A 119 -5.34 -11.50 -6.40
CA ALA A 119 -5.55 -10.72 -5.18
C ALA A 119 -5.10 -9.24 -5.28
N GLU A 120 -4.76 -8.75 -6.49
CA GLU A 120 -4.20 -7.43 -6.68
C GLU A 120 -5.25 -6.31 -6.59
N HIS A 121 -4.80 -5.17 -6.07
CA HIS A 121 -5.49 -3.89 -6.24
C HIS A 121 -5.46 -3.46 -7.72
N HIS A 122 -6.47 -2.73 -8.21
CA HIS A 122 -6.51 -2.22 -9.59
C HIS A 122 -5.23 -1.51 -10.02
N SER A 123 -4.55 -0.82 -9.10
CA SER A 123 -3.26 -0.17 -9.36
C SER A 123 -2.15 -1.13 -9.80
N ASN A 124 -2.27 -2.43 -9.47
CA ASN A 124 -1.33 -3.47 -9.88
C ASN A 124 -1.91 -4.45 -10.91
N ILE A 125 -3.00 -4.07 -11.57
CA ILE A 125 -3.60 -4.80 -12.70
C ILE A 125 -3.60 -3.91 -13.95
N VAL A 126 -4.28 -2.75 -13.86
CA VAL A 126 -4.57 -1.88 -15.02
C VAL A 126 -3.30 -1.39 -15.74
N PRO A 127 -2.23 -0.94 -15.04
CA PRO A 127 -1.01 -0.52 -15.74
C PRO A 127 -0.38 -1.65 -16.57
N TRP A 128 -0.48 -2.89 -16.13
CA TRP A 128 0.03 -4.07 -16.84
C TRP A 128 -0.84 -4.43 -18.04
N GLN A 129 -2.16 -4.33 -17.94
CA GLN A 129 -3.06 -4.47 -19.07
C GLN A 129 -2.75 -3.44 -20.17
N MET A 130 -2.57 -2.17 -19.78
CA MET A 130 -2.21 -1.09 -20.71
C MET A 130 -0.85 -1.33 -21.37
N MET A 131 0.15 -1.76 -20.59
CA MET A 131 1.50 -2.04 -21.08
C MET A 131 1.49 -3.26 -22.02
N CYS A 132 0.85 -4.36 -21.65
CA CYS A 132 0.74 -5.56 -22.47
C CYS A 132 0.06 -5.24 -23.81
N SER A 133 -1.04 -4.48 -23.80
CA SER A 133 -1.73 -4.04 -25.03
C SER A 133 -0.79 -3.22 -25.93
N ARG A 134 -0.02 -2.30 -25.37
CA ARG A 134 0.92 -1.46 -26.14
C ARG A 134 2.10 -2.26 -26.70
N LYS A 135 2.61 -3.25 -25.95
CA LYS A 135 3.82 -4.02 -26.30
C LYS A 135 3.54 -5.32 -27.05
N GLY A 136 2.27 -5.71 -27.23
CA GLY A 136 1.91 -7.02 -27.78
C GLY A 136 2.27 -8.18 -26.86
N ALA A 137 2.34 -7.94 -25.57
CA ALA A 137 2.57 -8.94 -24.53
C ALA A 137 1.26 -9.49 -23.95
N THR A 138 1.33 -10.55 -23.17
CA THR A 138 0.17 -11.21 -22.56
C THR A 138 0.19 -11.06 -21.04
N LEU A 139 -0.94 -10.69 -20.45
CA LEU A 139 -1.13 -10.73 -19.00
C LEU A 139 -1.64 -12.10 -18.59
N LYS A 140 -0.95 -12.72 -17.62
CA LYS A 140 -1.32 -14.01 -16.99
C LYS A 140 -1.74 -13.73 -15.56
N VAL A 141 -2.68 -14.56 -15.06
CA VAL A 141 -3.21 -14.39 -13.69
C VAL A 141 -2.79 -15.59 -12.84
N LEU A 142 -2.16 -15.32 -11.71
CA LEU A 142 -1.88 -16.27 -10.65
C LEU A 142 -3.11 -16.35 -9.72
N PRO A 143 -3.86 -17.47 -9.71
CA PRO A 143 -5.11 -17.56 -8.97
C PRO A 143 -4.90 -17.67 -7.46
N VAL A 144 -5.96 -17.36 -6.70
CA VAL A 144 -6.12 -17.70 -5.30
C VAL A 144 -7.01 -18.95 -5.12
N ASP A 145 -6.82 -19.65 -4.00
CA ASP A 145 -7.74 -20.69 -3.55
C ASP A 145 -8.99 -20.12 -2.86
N ASP A 146 -9.90 -20.96 -2.38
CA ASP A 146 -11.13 -20.54 -1.70
C ASP A 146 -10.88 -19.86 -0.34
N ARG A 147 -9.67 -19.99 0.23
CA ARG A 147 -9.24 -19.29 1.45
C ARG A 147 -8.59 -17.94 1.15
N GLY A 148 -8.30 -17.67 -0.13
CA GLY A 148 -7.60 -16.46 -0.59
C GLY A 148 -6.07 -16.59 -0.62
N HIS A 149 -5.52 -17.81 -0.54
CA HIS A 149 -4.10 -18.07 -0.61
C HIS A 149 -3.65 -18.18 -2.08
N LEU A 150 -2.53 -17.57 -2.43
CA LEU A 150 -1.95 -17.67 -3.76
C LEU A 150 -1.52 -19.11 -4.08
N ARG A 151 -1.89 -19.60 -5.25
CA ARG A 151 -1.56 -20.95 -5.74
C ARG A 151 -0.12 -20.98 -6.26
N LEU A 152 0.87 -21.19 -5.35
CA LEU A 152 2.28 -21.24 -5.74
C LEU A 152 2.65 -22.43 -6.61
N ASP A 153 1.87 -23.50 -6.58
CA ASP A 153 1.95 -24.60 -7.53
C ASP A 153 1.67 -24.11 -8.95
N VAL A 154 0.60 -23.34 -9.14
CA VAL A 154 0.24 -22.74 -10.44
C VAL A 154 1.27 -21.69 -10.87
N LEU A 155 1.87 -20.93 -9.91
CA LEU A 155 2.96 -19.99 -10.26
C LEU A 155 4.10 -20.71 -10.98
N ARG A 156 4.52 -21.89 -10.48
CA ARG A 156 5.60 -22.69 -11.09
C ARG A 156 5.25 -23.17 -12.50
N GLU A 157 3.96 -23.45 -12.77
CA GLU A 157 3.48 -23.83 -14.09
C GLU A 157 3.39 -22.65 -15.07
N LEU A 158 3.04 -21.47 -14.57
CA LEU A 158 2.94 -20.24 -15.38
C LEU A 158 4.28 -19.70 -15.82
N LEU A 159 5.33 -19.88 -15.00
CA LEU A 159 6.66 -19.35 -15.26
C LEU A 159 7.33 -20.06 -16.45
N ASN A 160 7.83 -19.27 -17.39
CA ASN A 160 8.54 -19.75 -18.58
C ASN A 160 9.51 -18.67 -19.11
N PRO A 161 10.38 -18.93 -20.10
CA PRO A 161 11.36 -17.95 -20.59
C PRO A 161 10.77 -16.64 -21.17
N ARG A 162 9.47 -16.62 -21.49
CA ARG A 162 8.78 -15.40 -21.94
C ARG A 162 8.26 -14.57 -20.77
N THR A 163 8.22 -15.11 -19.56
CA THR A 163 7.79 -14.35 -18.37
C THR A 163 8.87 -13.31 -18.04
N LYS A 164 8.52 -12.03 -18.12
CA LYS A 164 9.45 -10.90 -17.90
C LYS A 164 9.34 -10.26 -16.53
N LEU A 165 8.18 -10.36 -15.89
CA LEU A 165 7.96 -9.80 -14.55
C LEU A 165 6.78 -10.52 -13.89
N VAL A 166 6.90 -10.72 -12.58
CA VAL A 166 5.80 -11.14 -11.70
C VAL A 166 5.46 -9.99 -10.77
N CYS A 167 4.18 -9.62 -10.67
CA CYS A 167 3.72 -8.50 -9.85
C CYS A 167 2.73 -9.03 -8.82
N VAL A 168 3.07 -8.88 -7.53
CA VAL A 168 2.27 -9.43 -6.44
C VAL A 168 2.17 -8.47 -5.26
N THR A 169 1.00 -8.43 -4.63
CA THR A 169 0.82 -7.67 -3.39
C THR A 169 1.43 -8.41 -2.21
N GLN A 170 2.14 -7.69 -1.32
CA GLN A 170 2.67 -8.27 -0.10
C GLN A 170 1.56 -8.60 0.89
N VAL A 171 0.61 -7.69 1.04
CA VAL A 171 -0.55 -7.86 1.92
C VAL A 171 -1.80 -7.42 1.17
N SER A 172 -2.78 -8.31 1.05
CA SER A 172 -4.02 -7.99 0.36
C SER A 172 -4.83 -6.94 1.12
N ASN A 173 -5.20 -5.86 0.43
CA ASN A 173 -6.08 -4.81 0.97
C ASN A 173 -7.54 -5.25 1.14
N VAL A 174 -7.90 -6.41 0.62
CA VAL A 174 -9.23 -7.03 0.77
C VAL A 174 -9.17 -8.16 1.79
N LEU A 175 -8.28 -9.14 1.55
CA LEU A 175 -8.26 -10.36 2.35
C LEU A 175 -7.54 -10.19 3.69
N GLY A 176 -6.70 -9.15 3.84
CA GLY A 176 -5.88 -8.95 5.04
C GLY A 176 -4.90 -10.10 5.30
N LEU A 177 -4.49 -10.79 4.25
CA LEU A 177 -3.52 -11.89 4.31
C LEU A 177 -2.15 -11.41 3.85
N THR A 178 -1.12 -11.81 4.57
CA THR A 178 0.28 -11.61 4.18
C THR A 178 0.70 -12.72 3.24
N ASN A 179 1.10 -12.37 2.02
CA ASN A 179 1.59 -13.31 1.02
C ASN A 179 3.07 -13.67 1.28
N PRO A 180 3.51 -14.90 0.94
CA PRO A 180 4.87 -15.37 1.16
C PRO A 180 5.83 -14.83 0.08
N ILE A 181 6.07 -13.50 0.08
CA ILE A 181 6.81 -12.80 -0.98
C ILE A 181 8.21 -13.37 -1.18
N LYS A 182 8.94 -13.68 -0.10
CA LYS A 182 10.28 -14.25 -0.19
C LYS A 182 10.31 -15.60 -0.93
N GLU A 183 9.30 -16.46 -0.72
CA GLU A 183 9.15 -17.70 -1.47
C GLU A 183 8.83 -17.44 -2.95
N ILE A 184 7.91 -16.50 -3.23
CA ILE A 184 7.54 -16.09 -4.59
C ILE A 184 8.78 -15.56 -5.33
N VAL A 185 9.56 -14.68 -4.71
CA VAL A 185 10.82 -14.15 -5.27
C VAL A 185 11.80 -15.28 -5.58
N ASN A 186 12.01 -16.20 -4.65
CA ASN A 186 12.92 -17.35 -4.85
C ASN A 186 12.47 -18.22 -6.05
N ILE A 187 11.16 -18.48 -6.18
CA ILE A 187 10.60 -19.22 -7.31
C ILE A 187 10.87 -18.48 -8.62
N CYS A 188 10.58 -17.19 -8.68
CA CYS A 188 10.78 -16.37 -9.88
C CYS A 188 12.25 -16.23 -10.27
N HIS A 189 13.12 -15.95 -9.30
CA HIS A 189 14.55 -15.79 -9.52
C HIS A 189 15.25 -17.07 -9.99
N SER A 190 14.67 -18.25 -9.69
CA SER A 190 15.21 -19.53 -10.17
C SER A 190 15.27 -19.64 -11.71
N ILE A 191 14.45 -18.85 -12.40
CA ILE A 191 14.45 -18.73 -13.88
C ILE A 191 14.89 -17.33 -14.37
N GLY A 192 15.42 -16.47 -13.47
CA GLY A 192 15.85 -15.11 -13.79
C GLY A 192 14.71 -14.11 -14.03
N CYS A 193 13.49 -14.40 -13.54
CA CYS A 193 12.34 -13.49 -13.66
C CYS A 193 12.28 -12.54 -12.46
N PRO A 194 12.32 -11.20 -12.67
CA PRO A 194 12.20 -10.22 -11.59
C PRO A 194 10.79 -10.15 -11.00
N VAL A 195 10.71 -9.59 -9.77
CA VAL A 195 9.46 -9.44 -9.02
C VAL A 195 9.24 -7.99 -8.61
N LEU A 196 8.04 -7.47 -8.90
CA LEU A 196 7.51 -6.24 -8.31
C LEU A 196 6.56 -6.60 -7.17
N THR A 197 6.83 -6.05 -6.00
CA THR A 197 5.98 -6.19 -4.83
C THR A 197 5.18 -4.92 -4.58
N ASP A 198 3.84 -5.01 -4.62
CA ASP A 198 2.97 -3.96 -4.10
C ASP A 198 2.99 -4.03 -2.56
N GLY A 199 3.71 -3.10 -1.96
CA GLY A 199 3.88 -2.97 -0.53
C GLY A 199 2.91 -1.99 0.13
N ALA A 200 1.85 -1.55 -0.54
CA ALA A 200 0.96 -0.50 -0.05
C ALA A 200 0.35 -0.81 1.33
N GLN A 201 0.03 -2.06 1.62
CA GLN A 201 -0.38 -2.53 2.94
C GLN A 201 0.81 -3.13 3.72
N GLY A 202 1.74 -3.78 3.02
CA GLY A 202 2.89 -4.42 3.64
C GLY A 202 3.77 -3.47 4.44
N ILE A 203 4.02 -2.26 3.93
CA ILE A 203 4.85 -1.25 4.60
C ILE A 203 4.33 -0.87 6.00
N VAL A 204 3.02 -0.99 6.21
CA VAL A 204 2.36 -0.64 7.48
C VAL A 204 2.39 -1.81 8.48
N HIS A 205 2.12 -3.01 8.00
CA HIS A 205 1.81 -4.18 8.84
C HIS A 205 2.98 -5.15 8.99
N SER A 206 3.88 -5.18 8.01
CA SER A 206 5.01 -6.11 7.98
C SER A 206 6.33 -5.35 8.09
N GLY A 207 7.28 -5.89 8.81
CA GLY A 207 8.65 -5.40 8.72
C GLY A 207 9.16 -5.58 7.29
N VAL A 208 9.58 -4.50 6.63
CA VAL A 208 10.07 -4.57 5.26
C VAL A 208 11.59 -4.47 5.24
N ASP A 209 12.23 -5.51 4.72
CA ASP A 209 13.65 -5.55 4.40
C ASP A 209 13.78 -6.01 2.95
N VAL A 210 13.98 -5.04 2.04
CA VAL A 210 14.01 -5.33 0.60
C VAL A 210 15.21 -6.19 0.18
N ARG A 211 16.29 -6.23 0.99
CA ARG A 211 17.43 -7.10 0.76
C ARG A 211 17.14 -8.52 1.19
N ASP A 212 16.46 -8.72 2.31
CA ASP A 212 16.07 -10.05 2.78
C ASP A 212 14.98 -10.67 1.91
N ILE A 213 13.99 -9.85 1.48
CA ILE A 213 12.94 -10.25 0.54
C ILE A 213 13.54 -10.50 -0.85
N ASP A 214 14.58 -9.76 -1.22
CA ASP A 214 15.26 -9.74 -2.52
C ASP A 214 14.35 -9.38 -3.71
N CYS A 215 13.25 -8.66 -3.49
CA CYS A 215 12.40 -8.18 -4.58
C CYS A 215 13.15 -7.14 -5.44
N ASP A 216 12.79 -7.07 -6.73
CA ASP A 216 13.46 -6.18 -7.68
C ASP A 216 12.85 -4.78 -7.69
N PHE A 217 11.56 -4.69 -7.36
CA PHE A 217 10.82 -3.44 -7.16
C PHE A 217 9.90 -3.57 -5.95
N TYR A 218 9.78 -2.47 -5.18
CA TYR A 218 8.84 -2.37 -4.06
C TYR A 218 8.16 -1.01 -4.08
N ALA A 219 6.83 -0.97 -4.07
CA ALA A 219 6.06 0.26 -4.21
C ALA A 219 5.12 0.47 -3.02
N PHE A 220 5.10 1.70 -2.45
CA PHE A 220 4.15 2.03 -1.39
C PHE A 220 3.72 3.50 -1.41
N SER A 221 2.62 3.80 -0.70
CA SER A 221 2.05 5.13 -0.55
C SER A 221 2.25 5.67 0.86
N GLY A 222 2.68 6.92 0.98
CA GLY A 222 2.90 7.57 2.28
C GLY A 222 1.61 7.74 3.10
N HIS A 223 0.47 8.04 2.46
CA HIS A 223 -0.80 8.25 3.17
C HIS A 223 -1.33 7.00 3.91
N LYS A 224 -0.81 5.82 3.64
CA LYS A 224 -1.16 4.58 4.36
C LYS A 224 -0.25 4.36 5.57
N ILE A 225 0.96 4.90 5.54
CA ILE A 225 1.94 4.85 6.63
C ILE A 225 2.08 6.21 7.31
N TYR A 226 0.96 6.87 7.59
CA TYR A 226 0.85 8.12 8.36
C TYR A 226 1.35 9.40 7.67
N ALA A 227 2.03 9.36 6.52
CA ALA A 227 2.56 10.54 5.84
C ALA A 227 1.48 11.35 5.08
N ALA A 228 1.86 12.51 4.57
CA ALA A 228 1.00 13.36 3.77
C ALA A 228 0.49 12.64 2.50
N PRO A 229 -0.75 12.91 2.04
CA PRO A 229 -1.23 12.42 0.75
C PRO A 229 -0.41 13.00 -0.40
N GLY A 230 -0.42 12.31 -1.55
CA GLY A 230 0.39 12.70 -2.71
C GLY A 230 1.89 12.45 -2.51
N THR A 231 2.24 11.55 -1.59
CA THR A 231 3.58 11.01 -1.39
C THR A 231 3.58 9.51 -1.61
N GLY A 232 4.59 9.01 -2.28
CA GLY A 232 4.83 7.60 -2.51
C GLY A 232 6.29 7.32 -2.78
N VAL A 233 6.63 6.05 -2.76
CA VAL A 233 7.97 5.56 -2.96
C VAL A 233 7.96 4.38 -3.91
N LEU A 234 8.92 4.37 -4.82
CA LEU A 234 9.36 3.22 -5.55
C LEU A 234 10.80 2.90 -5.12
N TYR A 235 11.01 1.72 -4.56
CA TYR A 235 12.32 1.08 -4.52
C TYR A 235 12.51 0.27 -5.81
N GLY A 236 13.70 0.32 -6.38
CA GLY A 236 14.07 -0.53 -7.50
C GLY A 236 15.56 -0.87 -7.44
N LYS A 237 15.91 -2.13 -7.74
CA LYS A 237 17.32 -2.52 -7.85
C LYS A 237 18.03 -1.68 -8.92
N LYS A 238 19.18 -1.13 -8.58
CA LYS A 238 19.96 -0.23 -9.45
C LYS A 238 20.16 -0.80 -10.85
N TYR A 239 20.38 -2.12 -10.97
CA TYR A 239 20.52 -2.80 -12.26
C TYR A 239 19.38 -2.53 -13.23
N TYR A 240 18.13 -2.54 -12.76
CA TYR A 240 16.96 -2.25 -13.59
C TYR A 240 16.80 -0.75 -13.81
N LEU A 241 16.93 0.04 -12.75
CA LEU A 241 16.79 1.50 -12.83
C LEU A 241 17.75 2.13 -13.84
N ASP A 242 18.99 1.66 -13.89
CA ASP A 242 19.98 2.19 -14.84
C ASP A 242 19.57 1.94 -16.30
N LYS A 243 18.93 0.83 -16.61
CA LYS A 243 18.52 0.42 -17.96
C LYS A 243 17.15 0.95 -18.37
N MET A 244 16.28 1.26 -17.41
CA MET A 244 14.96 1.78 -17.68
C MET A 244 15.04 3.22 -18.19
N PRO A 245 14.33 3.56 -19.30
CA PRO A 245 14.20 4.94 -19.73
C PRO A 245 13.36 5.75 -18.74
N PRO A 246 13.45 7.10 -18.76
CA PRO A 246 12.59 7.94 -17.94
C PRO A 246 11.11 7.74 -18.30
N TYR A 247 10.25 7.84 -17.27
CA TYR A 247 8.80 7.73 -17.40
C TYR A 247 8.16 9.03 -17.87
N MET A 248 8.62 10.16 -17.31
CA MET A 248 8.14 11.50 -17.63
C MET A 248 9.32 12.38 -18.04
N GLY A 249 9.09 13.28 -19.00
CA GLY A 249 10.06 14.29 -19.41
C GLY A 249 9.75 15.65 -18.78
N GLY A 250 10.77 16.40 -18.39
CA GLY A 250 10.62 17.74 -17.81
C GLY A 250 11.92 18.32 -17.29
N GLY A 251 11.82 19.31 -16.43
CA GLY A 251 12.95 19.81 -15.65
C GLY A 251 13.39 18.80 -14.59
N GLU A 252 14.47 19.05 -13.92
CA GLU A 252 15.13 18.26 -12.85
C GLU A 252 15.73 16.92 -13.34
N MET A 253 15.04 16.15 -14.16
CA MET A 253 15.40 14.80 -14.59
C MET A 253 16.44 14.76 -15.74
N ILE A 254 16.91 15.90 -16.20
CA ILE A 254 17.82 16.05 -17.35
C ILE A 254 19.24 16.43 -16.91
N SER A 255 20.24 16.00 -17.68
CA SER A 255 21.62 16.48 -17.60
C SER A 255 21.86 17.59 -18.60
N THR A 256 21.54 17.36 -19.88
CA THR A 256 21.63 18.40 -20.95
C THR A 256 20.41 18.31 -21.87
N VAL A 257 19.94 19.48 -22.36
CA VAL A 257 18.86 19.56 -23.37
C VAL A 257 19.37 20.36 -24.58
N LYS A 258 19.24 19.77 -25.76
CA LYS A 258 19.53 20.41 -27.05
C LYS A 258 18.37 20.07 -28.00
N TRP A 259 18.21 20.88 -29.04
CA TRP A 259 17.25 20.58 -30.10
C TRP A 259 17.52 19.25 -30.82
N THR A 260 18.76 18.77 -30.78
CA THR A 260 19.20 17.51 -31.40
C THR A 260 19.05 16.29 -30.48
N GLY A 261 18.69 16.48 -29.19
CA GLY A 261 18.50 15.40 -28.23
C GLY A 261 18.71 15.82 -26.78
N THR A 262 18.35 14.95 -25.88
CA THR A 262 18.43 15.16 -24.43
C THR A 262 19.23 14.02 -23.79
N SER A 263 20.08 14.34 -22.82
CA SER A 263 20.67 13.39 -21.90
C SER A 263 20.02 13.52 -20.52
N TYR A 264 19.85 12.41 -19.84
CA TYR A 264 19.11 12.33 -18.58
C TYR A 264 20.05 12.27 -17.38
N ALA A 265 19.56 12.67 -16.21
CA ALA A 265 20.26 12.48 -14.95
C ALA A 265 20.35 10.98 -14.60
N ALA A 266 21.17 10.65 -13.62
CA ALA A 266 21.17 9.30 -13.03
C ALA A 266 19.94 9.07 -12.14
N SER A 267 19.65 7.80 -11.78
CA SER A 267 18.69 7.49 -10.73
C SER A 267 19.13 8.13 -9.40
N PRO A 268 18.20 8.63 -8.57
CA PRO A 268 16.74 8.60 -8.71
C PRO A 268 16.19 9.73 -9.57
N HIS A 269 16.95 10.82 -9.79
CA HIS A 269 16.46 12.06 -10.41
C HIS A 269 15.93 11.86 -11.84
N LYS A 270 16.45 10.88 -12.57
CA LYS A 270 15.92 10.49 -13.90
C LYS A 270 14.42 10.21 -13.91
N PHE A 271 13.86 9.80 -12.79
CA PHE A 271 12.45 9.43 -12.64
C PHE A 271 11.61 10.49 -11.89
N GLU A 272 12.23 11.58 -11.44
CA GLU A 272 11.60 12.64 -10.65
C GLU A 272 11.53 13.95 -11.47
N ALA A 273 10.66 13.96 -12.50
CA ALA A 273 10.50 15.10 -13.39
C ALA A 273 9.63 16.21 -12.79
N GLY A 274 9.99 17.45 -13.03
CA GLY A 274 9.23 18.65 -12.62
C GLY A 274 9.46 19.03 -11.15
N THR A 275 8.64 19.94 -10.63
CA THR A 275 8.72 20.35 -9.22
C THR A 275 8.15 19.26 -8.34
N GLN A 276 8.95 18.80 -7.39
CA GLN A 276 8.62 17.72 -6.48
C GLN A 276 7.60 18.14 -5.41
N ASN A 277 7.06 17.19 -4.66
CA ASN A 277 6.18 17.47 -3.51
C ASN A 277 7.02 17.98 -2.33
N ILE A 278 7.34 19.28 -2.35
CA ILE A 278 8.27 19.95 -1.43
C ILE A 278 7.80 19.81 0.03
N SER A 279 6.50 19.97 0.27
CA SER A 279 5.96 19.97 1.64
C SER A 279 5.53 18.58 2.12
N GLY A 280 5.11 17.70 1.20
CA GLY A 280 4.61 16.38 1.57
C GLY A 280 5.72 15.36 1.79
N THR A 281 6.74 15.30 0.92
CA THR A 281 7.79 14.28 1.00
C THR A 281 8.57 14.29 2.32
N PRO A 282 8.97 15.46 2.91
CA PRO A 282 9.66 15.49 4.20
C PRO A 282 8.85 14.88 5.35
N THR A 283 7.51 14.84 5.25
CA THR A 283 6.66 14.20 6.29
C THR A 283 6.92 12.71 6.44
N LEU A 284 7.54 12.04 5.44
CA LEU A 284 7.94 10.64 5.53
C LEU A 284 8.89 10.39 6.72
N VAL A 285 9.76 11.34 7.07
CA VAL A 285 10.67 11.18 8.21
C VAL A 285 9.87 10.95 9.51
N GLN A 286 8.91 11.82 9.80
CA GLN A 286 8.07 11.71 10.99
C GLN A 286 7.14 10.49 10.92
N ALA A 287 6.58 10.22 9.74
CA ALA A 287 5.67 9.09 9.53
C ALA A 287 6.36 7.74 9.76
N LEU A 288 7.59 7.56 9.26
CA LEU A 288 8.38 6.35 9.45
C LEU A 288 8.85 6.19 10.92
N ALA A 289 9.14 7.29 11.61
CA ALA A 289 9.43 7.26 13.04
C ALA A 289 8.21 6.74 13.84
N VAL A 290 7.02 7.29 13.59
CA VAL A 290 5.77 6.82 14.20
C VAL A 290 5.48 5.36 13.83
N ALA A 291 5.68 4.97 12.57
CA ALA A 291 5.51 3.58 12.14
C ALA A 291 6.49 2.62 12.85
N SER A 292 7.69 3.08 13.18
CA SER A 292 8.64 2.28 13.97
C SER A 292 8.17 2.07 15.41
N GLU A 293 7.50 3.05 16.02
CA GLU A 293 6.93 2.95 17.37
C GLU A 293 5.80 1.91 17.43
N THR A 294 5.07 1.69 16.33
CA THR A 294 3.99 0.68 16.27
C THR A 294 4.51 -0.75 16.46
N ARG A 295 5.82 -0.97 16.34
CA ARG A 295 6.47 -2.26 16.59
C ARG A 295 6.73 -2.54 18.07
N SER A 296 6.34 -1.63 18.98
CA SER A 296 6.44 -1.89 20.42
C SER A 296 5.58 -3.08 20.84
N ALA A 297 6.07 -3.90 21.77
CA ALA A 297 5.41 -5.13 22.19
C ALA A 297 3.95 -4.90 22.68
N GLU A 298 3.69 -3.74 23.31
CA GLU A 298 2.36 -3.42 23.83
C GLU A 298 1.36 -3.12 22.71
N LEU A 299 1.77 -2.35 21.66
CA LEU A 299 0.92 -2.06 20.51
C LEU A 299 0.71 -3.31 19.65
N GLN A 300 1.72 -4.15 19.48
CA GLN A 300 1.58 -5.42 18.78
C GLN A 300 0.62 -6.35 19.50
N LYS A 301 0.77 -6.51 20.82
CA LYS A 301 -0.15 -7.32 21.63
C LYS A 301 -1.60 -6.84 21.52
N ASN A 302 -1.84 -5.51 21.55
CA ASN A 302 -3.17 -4.96 21.34
C ASN A 302 -3.75 -5.33 19.96
N MET A 303 -2.93 -5.32 18.91
CA MET A 303 -3.39 -5.72 17.57
C MET A 303 -3.65 -7.23 17.48
N GLU A 304 -2.84 -8.07 18.12
CA GLU A 304 -3.09 -9.51 18.24
C GLU A 304 -4.44 -9.78 18.94
N GLU A 305 -4.70 -9.10 20.04
CA GLU A 305 -5.98 -9.21 20.76
C GLU A 305 -7.19 -8.76 19.90
N VAL A 306 -7.02 -7.71 19.07
CA VAL A 306 -8.04 -7.28 18.10
C VAL A 306 -8.25 -8.36 17.03
N VAL A 307 -7.17 -8.93 16.48
CA VAL A 307 -7.26 -9.99 15.47
C VAL A 307 -7.98 -11.21 16.03
N ASP A 308 -7.58 -11.69 17.20
CA ASP A 308 -8.19 -12.85 17.86
C ASP A 308 -9.68 -12.62 18.16
N TYR A 309 -10.01 -11.46 18.69
CA TYR A 309 -11.42 -11.11 18.97
C TYR A 309 -12.25 -11.10 17.69
N MET A 310 -11.79 -10.43 16.64
CA MET A 310 -12.56 -10.31 15.40
C MET A 310 -12.68 -11.64 14.66
N LEU A 311 -11.62 -12.46 14.61
CA LEU A 311 -11.67 -13.80 14.01
C LEU A 311 -12.71 -14.66 14.75
N ASN A 312 -12.66 -14.69 16.09
CA ASN A 312 -13.62 -15.44 16.90
C ASN A 312 -15.05 -14.94 16.69
N ALA A 313 -15.28 -13.62 16.73
CA ALA A 313 -16.62 -13.04 16.59
C ALA A 313 -17.23 -13.32 15.21
N LEU A 314 -16.46 -13.19 14.13
CA LEU A 314 -16.95 -13.43 12.76
C LEU A 314 -17.10 -14.92 12.44
N SER A 315 -16.31 -15.82 13.06
CA SER A 315 -16.36 -17.26 12.80
C SER A 315 -17.41 -17.99 13.66
N SER A 316 -17.79 -17.43 14.81
CA SER A 316 -18.75 -18.05 15.73
C SER A 316 -20.21 -17.85 15.34
N ASP A 317 -20.49 -16.97 14.39
CA ASP A 317 -21.84 -16.64 13.94
C ASP A 317 -21.98 -16.91 12.44
N SER A 318 -22.80 -17.89 12.09
CA SER A 318 -23.00 -18.35 10.71
C SER A 318 -23.57 -17.30 9.75
N ARG A 319 -24.12 -16.20 10.27
CA ARG A 319 -24.59 -15.07 9.44
C ARG A 319 -23.45 -14.34 8.74
N PHE A 320 -22.22 -14.41 9.30
CA PHE A 320 -21.06 -13.77 8.73
C PHE A 320 -20.26 -14.74 7.84
N HIS A 321 -19.87 -14.26 6.67
CA HIS A 321 -18.90 -14.94 5.85
C HIS A 321 -17.61 -14.11 5.77
N LEU A 322 -16.54 -14.60 6.40
CA LEU A 322 -15.22 -13.95 6.41
C LEU A 322 -14.42 -14.36 5.18
N PHE A 323 -13.89 -13.37 4.45
CA PHE A 323 -12.95 -13.55 3.33
C PHE A 323 -11.50 -13.41 3.81
N GLY A 324 -10.62 -14.26 3.28
CA GLY A 324 -9.22 -14.31 3.68
C GLY A 324 -9.01 -14.99 5.03
N GLN A 325 -8.92 -16.31 5.00
CA GLN A 325 -8.73 -17.15 6.19
C GLN A 325 -7.25 -17.41 6.44
N PRO A 326 -6.72 -17.17 7.66
CA PRO A 326 -5.33 -17.45 7.98
C PRO A 326 -5.04 -18.97 8.02
N GLY A 327 -3.74 -19.31 8.00
CA GLY A 327 -3.23 -20.68 8.07
C GLY A 327 -2.40 -21.05 6.85
N GLY A 328 -1.69 -22.19 6.90
CA GLY A 328 -0.83 -22.62 5.79
C GLY A 328 0.32 -21.66 5.48
N GLY A 329 0.79 -20.90 6.49
CA GLY A 329 1.85 -19.88 6.31
C GLY A 329 1.34 -18.46 5.98
N TYR A 330 0.01 -18.29 5.85
CA TYR A 330 -0.62 -16.98 5.63
C TYR A 330 -1.09 -16.40 6.96
N GLU A 331 -0.54 -15.25 7.32
CA GLU A 331 -0.90 -14.52 8.54
C GLU A 331 -1.99 -13.50 8.25
N LYS A 332 -2.89 -13.28 9.22
CA LYS A 332 -3.96 -12.28 9.17
C LYS A 332 -3.49 -10.99 9.84
N ILE A 333 -3.50 -9.90 9.10
CA ILE A 333 -3.36 -8.56 9.67
C ILE A 333 -4.72 -8.09 10.24
N PRO A 334 -4.78 -7.02 11.06
CA PRO A 334 -6.03 -6.50 11.63
C PRO A 334 -6.94 -5.83 10.58
N LEU A 335 -7.25 -6.58 9.53
CA LEU A 335 -8.15 -6.21 8.44
C LEU A 335 -9.10 -7.36 8.14
N PHE A 336 -10.41 -7.07 8.15
CA PHE A 336 -11.47 -8.06 8.02
C PHE A 336 -12.46 -7.60 6.97
N SER A 337 -12.53 -8.34 5.86
CA SER A 337 -13.58 -8.21 4.86
C SER A 337 -14.57 -9.35 5.03
N PHE A 338 -15.83 -9.03 5.10
CA PHE A 338 -16.90 -10.00 5.33
C PHE A 338 -18.21 -9.57 4.66
N SER A 339 -19.09 -10.52 4.42
CA SER A 339 -20.50 -10.30 4.10
C SER A 339 -21.39 -10.77 5.23
N VAL A 340 -22.60 -10.25 5.28
CA VAL A 340 -23.67 -10.72 6.18
C VAL A 340 -24.77 -11.33 5.31
N GLU A 341 -25.21 -12.52 5.66
CA GLU A 341 -26.20 -13.27 4.89
C GLU A 341 -27.46 -12.44 4.62
N HIS A 342 -27.89 -12.39 3.36
CA HIS A 342 -29.05 -11.65 2.86
C HIS A 342 -29.02 -10.13 3.00
N LEU A 343 -27.95 -9.51 3.50
CA LEU A 343 -27.86 -8.07 3.70
C LEU A 343 -26.82 -7.43 2.77
N HIS A 344 -27.19 -6.28 2.21
CA HIS A 344 -26.28 -5.53 1.35
C HIS A 344 -25.23 -4.78 2.18
N HIS A 345 -23.97 -4.86 1.78
CA HIS A 345 -22.84 -4.25 2.49
C HIS A 345 -22.96 -2.72 2.63
N GLU A 346 -23.56 -2.03 1.65
CA GLU A 346 -23.75 -0.57 1.71
C GLU A 346 -24.78 -0.17 2.77
N ASP A 347 -25.90 -0.90 2.88
CA ASP A 347 -26.93 -0.63 3.88
C ASP A 347 -26.36 -0.76 5.30
N LEU A 348 -25.55 -1.79 5.54
CA LEU A 348 -24.84 -1.98 6.81
C LEU A 348 -23.88 -0.82 7.08
N ALA A 349 -23.07 -0.42 6.10
CA ALA A 349 -22.11 0.68 6.24
C ALA A 349 -22.81 2.01 6.55
N LEU A 350 -23.93 2.32 5.90
CA LEU A 350 -24.71 3.53 6.14
C LEU A 350 -25.28 3.59 7.58
N ILE A 351 -25.72 2.44 8.11
CA ILE A 351 -26.23 2.37 9.49
C ILE A 351 -25.08 2.49 10.50
N LEU A 352 -23.96 1.84 10.25
CA LEU A 352 -22.76 1.93 11.09
C LEU A 352 -22.23 3.35 11.17
N ASP A 353 -22.19 4.08 10.05
CA ASP A 353 -21.83 5.51 10.01
C ASP A 353 -22.67 6.34 10.96
N LYS A 354 -24.01 6.14 10.99
CA LYS A 354 -24.92 6.83 11.94
C LYS A 354 -24.66 6.45 13.40
N MET A 355 -23.92 5.36 13.64
CA MET A 355 -23.49 4.96 14.97
C MET A 355 -22.07 5.44 15.30
N GLY A 356 -21.43 6.21 14.40
CA GLY A 356 -20.06 6.74 14.57
C GLY A 356 -18.98 5.74 14.21
N VAL A 357 -19.29 4.66 13.49
CA VAL A 357 -18.32 3.64 13.06
C VAL A 357 -18.03 3.80 11.57
N ALA A 358 -16.82 4.24 11.24
CA ALA A 358 -16.35 4.41 9.88
C ALA A 358 -15.72 3.10 9.36
N VAL A 359 -16.41 2.42 8.47
CA VAL A 359 -15.96 1.23 7.75
C VAL A 359 -16.02 1.46 6.24
N ARG A 360 -15.43 0.59 5.45
CA ARG A 360 -15.53 0.64 3.99
C ARG A 360 -16.50 -0.42 3.47
N SER A 361 -17.27 -0.06 2.43
CA SER A 361 -18.11 -1.00 1.69
C SER A 361 -17.77 -0.98 0.20
N GLY A 362 -18.07 -2.07 -0.51
CA GLY A 362 -17.92 -2.20 -1.97
C GLY A 362 -16.77 -3.10 -2.39
N GLN A 363 -16.22 -2.83 -3.58
CA GLN A 363 -15.25 -3.71 -4.27
C GLN A 363 -13.78 -3.49 -3.83
N MET A 364 -13.47 -2.51 -3.01
CA MET A 364 -12.12 -2.20 -2.48
C MET A 364 -11.05 -2.01 -3.58
N CYS A 365 -11.43 -1.58 -4.79
CA CYS A 365 -10.58 -1.50 -5.98
C CYS A 365 -9.92 -2.85 -6.34
N ALA A 366 -10.65 -3.96 -6.18
CA ALA A 366 -10.22 -5.33 -6.47
C ALA A 366 -11.39 -6.13 -7.06
N GLU A 367 -12.03 -5.60 -8.08
CA GLU A 367 -13.22 -6.18 -8.72
C GLU A 367 -13.00 -7.62 -9.18
N PRO A 368 -11.86 -8.01 -9.83
CA PRO A 368 -11.64 -9.41 -10.20
C PRO A 368 -11.64 -10.37 -9.01
N LEU A 369 -11.21 -9.92 -7.83
CA LEU A 369 -11.26 -10.72 -6.61
C LEU A 369 -12.70 -10.86 -6.08
N MET A 370 -13.56 -9.85 -6.26
CA MET A 370 -14.99 -9.95 -5.96
C MET A 370 -15.66 -11.01 -6.85
N ASP A 371 -15.35 -11.00 -8.16
CA ASP A 371 -15.84 -11.99 -9.13
C ASP A 371 -15.38 -13.40 -8.74
N ARG A 372 -14.12 -13.56 -8.31
CA ARG A 372 -13.58 -14.86 -7.83
C ARG A 372 -14.37 -15.42 -6.66
N PHE A 373 -14.82 -14.58 -5.74
CA PHE A 373 -15.64 -15.00 -4.58
C PHE A 373 -17.16 -14.95 -4.84
N GLY A 374 -17.59 -14.54 -6.02
CA GLY A 374 -19.00 -14.49 -6.39
C GLY A 374 -19.83 -13.46 -5.64
N VAL A 375 -19.21 -12.32 -5.25
CA VAL A 375 -19.86 -11.23 -4.51
C VAL A 375 -19.78 -9.91 -5.26
N THR A 376 -20.75 -9.02 -5.05
CA THR A 376 -20.77 -7.69 -5.66
C THR A 376 -19.92 -6.67 -4.88
N GLY A 377 -19.56 -6.99 -3.65
CA GLY A 377 -18.78 -6.19 -2.72
C GLY A 377 -18.81 -6.78 -1.32
N MET A 378 -18.02 -6.18 -0.43
CA MET A 378 -17.86 -6.63 0.95
C MET A 378 -17.95 -5.42 1.89
N LEU A 379 -18.22 -5.68 3.16
CA LEU A 379 -17.94 -4.74 4.25
C LEU A 379 -16.53 -5.00 4.75
N ARG A 380 -15.71 -3.95 4.92
CA ARG A 380 -14.33 -4.07 5.40
C ARG A 380 -14.09 -3.20 6.62
N ALA A 381 -13.65 -3.80 7.72
CA ALA A 381 -13.11 -3.12 8.88
C ALA A 381 -11.59 -3.31 8.93
N SER A 382 -10.83 -2.23 9.01
CA SER A 382 -9.37 -2.26 9.10
C SER A 382 -8.90 -1.40 10.27
N PHE A 383 -8.17 -2.03 11.18
CA PHE A 383 -7.70 -1.45 12.42
C PHE A 383 -6.24 -1.00 12.27
N ALA A 384 -5.87 0.00 13.08
CA ALA A 384 -4.50 0.47 13.23
C ALA A 384 -4.10 0.41 14.71
N PRO A 385 -2.81 0.51 15.07
CA PRO A 385 -2.33 0.35 16.44
C PRO A 385 -2.96 1.28 17.48
N TYR A 386 -3.61 2.36 17.07
CA TYR A 386 -4.42 3.21 17.97
C TYR A 386 -5.84 2.68 18.19
N ASN A 387 -6.32 1.69 17.46
CA ASN A 387 -7.63 1.07 17.73
C ASN A 387 -7.53 0.07 18.89
N THR A 388 -8.66 -0.18 19.56
CA THR A 388 -8.72 -1.04 20.74
C THR A 388 -9.69 -2.19 20.56
N VAL A 389 -9.59 -3.21 21.42
CA VAL A 389 -10.53 -4.33 21.46
C VAL A 389 -11.96 -3.84 21.81
N GLU A 390 -12.09 -2.76 22.61
CA GLU A 390 -13.39 -2.14 22.91
C GLU A 390 -14.03 -1.55 21.67
N GLU A 391 -13.24 -0.98 20.74
CA GLU A 391 -13.74 -0.50 19.45
C GLU A 391 -14.18 -1.67 18.55
N ALA A 392 -13.46 -2.80 18.58
CA ALA A 392 -13.88 -4.02 17.88
C ALA A 392 -15.21 -4.58 18.47
N LYS A 393 -15.35 -4.62 19.78
CA LYS A 393 -16.61 -4.99 20.46
C LYS A 393 -17.75 -4.02 20.11
N TYR A 394 -17.44 -2.72 20.02
CA TYR A 394 -18.43 -1.71 19.62
C TYR A 394 -18.88 -1.90 18.18
N LEU A 395 -17.97 -2.21 17.25
CA LEU A 395 -18.31 -2.58 15.87
C LEU A 395 -19.28 -3.75 15.84
N MET A 396 -18.97 -4.87 16.52
CA MET A 396 -19.82 -6.08 16.52
C MET A 396 -21.21 -5.80 17.13
N SER A 397 -21.27 -5.04 18.24
CA SER A 397 -22.56 -4.65 18.84
C SER A 397 -23.37 -3.71 17.93
N SER A 398 -22.70 -2.88 17.15
CA SER A 398 -23.35 -1.98 16.17
C SER A 398 -23.84 -2.75 14.94
N LEU A 399 -23.09 -3.76 14.47
CA LEU A 399 -23.52 -4.69 13.44
C LEU A 399 -24.78 -5.46 13.85
N GLU A 400 -24.83 -5.99 15.07
CA GLU A 400 -26.03 -6.64 15.61
C GLU A 400 -27.28 -5.75 15.58
N LYS A 401 -27.11 -4.46 15.90
CA LYS A 401 -28.23 -3.49 15.81
C LYS A 401 -28.62 -3.22 14.38
N ALA A 402 -27.63 -3.06 13.47
CA ALA A 402 -27.86 -2.81 12.05
C ALA A 402 -28.61 -4.00 11.41
N ILE A 403 -28.17 -5.22 11.67
CA ILE A 403 -28.82 -6.44 11.20
C ILE A 403 -30.29 -6.47 11.67
N LYS A 404 -30.56 -6.27 12.97
CA LYS A 404 -31.94 -6.23 13.51
C LYS A 404 -32.82 -5.12 12.93
N MET A 405 -32.22 -4.03 12.44
CA MET A 405 -32.98 -2.95 11.76
C MET A 405 -33.36 -3.36 10.34
N LEU A 406 -32.49 -4.07 9.64
CA LEU A 406 -32.67 -4.50 8.26
C LEU A 406 -33.56 -5.76 8.15
N ASP A 407 -33.45 -6.71 9.08
CA ASP A 407 -34.29 -7.93 9.12
C ASP A 407 -35.77 -7.67 9.43
N ARG A 408 -36.13 -6.45 9.83
CA ARG A 408 -37.53 -6.06 10.11
C ARG A 408 -38.32 -5.63 8.87
N LYS A 409 -37.75 -5.76 7.69
CA LYS A 409 -38.40 -5.54 6.42
C LYS A 409 -38.75 -6.87 5.75
#